data_9f13ce767687276e3ef34b36b71ef9ef
#
_entry.id   9f13ce767687276e3ef34b36b71ef9ef
#
_cell.length_a   1.000
_cell.length_b   1.000
_cell.length_c   1.000
_cell.angle_alpha   90.00
_cell.angle_beta   90.00
_cell.angle_gamma   90.00
#
_symmetry.space_group_name_H-M   'P 1'
#
loop_
_entity.id
_entity.type
_entity.pdbx_description
1 polymer ?
#
loop_
_entity_poly.entity_id
_entity_poly.type
_entity_poly.pdbx_seq_one_letter_code
_entity_poly.pdbx_strand_id
1 'polypeptide(L)' 'MFSLNAFIKKGLMDAVGKMADYQVILNSVGWMEKGVLTEAELAEINEKIESQYLTEVSENPVPMAEA' A
#
# COMPACT_ATOMS: atom_id res chain seq x y z
N MET A 1 -8.94 -21.22 10.51
CA MET A 1 -9.58 -20.19 11.34
C MET A 1 -9.48 -18.83 10.67
N PHE A 2 -10.55 -18.11 10.69
CA PHE A 2 -10.58 -16.78 10.08
C PHE A 2 -9.76 -15.79 10.90
N SER A 3 -8.92 -15.03 10.22
CA SER A 3 -8.13 -13.98 10.87
C SER A 3 -8.49 -12.65 10.22
N LEU A 4 -9.08 -11.75 10.98
CA LEU A 4 -9.42 -10.43 10.48
C LEU A 4 -8.17 -9.67 10.04
N ASN A 5 -7.11 -9.78 10.81
CA ASN A 5 -5.84 -9.14 10.48
C ASN A 5 -5.35 -9.60 9.09
N ALA A 6 -5.29 -10.91 8.88
CA ALA A 6 -4.80 -11.44 7.62
C ALA A 6 -5.72 -11.06 6.46
N PHE A 7 -7.03 -11.10 6.70
CA PHE A 7 -8.00 -10.76 5.68
C PHE A 7 -7.87 -9.30 5.25
N ILE A 8 -7.79 -8.40 6.22
CA ILE A 8 -7.68 -6.97 5.95
C ILE A 8 -6.35 -6.65 5.26
N LYS A 9 -5.27 -7.23 5.75
CA LYS A 9 -3.96 -7.00 5.16
C LYS A 9 -3.94 -7.44 3.70
N LYS A 10 -4.47 -8.63 3.43
CA LYS A 10 -4.50 -9.14 2.08
C LYS A 10 -5.37 -8.25 1.18
N GLY A 11 -6.50 -7.81 1.69
CA GLY A 11 -7.39 -6.94 0.92
C GLY A 11 -6.72 -5.62 0.57
N LEU A 12 -5.99 -5.04 1.51
CA LEU A 12 -5.28 -3.78 1.27
C LEU A 12 -4.14 -3.98 0.27
N MET A 13 -3.40 -5.06 0.41
CA MET A 13 -2.33 -5.36 -0.52
C MET A 13 -2.88 -5.55 -1.94
N ASP A 14 -4.02 -6.23 -2.07
CA ASP A 14 -4.65 -6.44 -3.37
C ASP A 14 -5.19 -5.14 -3.95
N ALA A 15 -5.55 -4.18 -3.10
CA ALA A 15 -6.08 -2.90 -3.55
C ALA A 15 -4.98 -1.99 -4.09
N VAL A 16 -3.73 -2.25 -3.74
CA VAL A 16 -2.62 -1.46 -4.26
C VAL A 16 -2.60 -1.61 -5.78
N GLY A 17 -2.66 -0.49 -6.47
CA GLY A 17 -2.72 -0.50 -7.92
C GLY A 17 -4.14 -0.48 -8.48
N LYS A 18 -5.14 -0.74 -7.64
CA LYS A 18 -6.54 -0.71 -8.06
C LYS A 18 -7.28 0.46 -7.48
N MET A 19 -6.83 0.95 -6.32
CA MET A 19 -7.39 2.12 -5.68
C MET A 19 -6.33 3.18 -5.64
N ALA A 20 -6.75 4.41 -5.43
CA ALA A 20 -5.81 5.51 -5.25
C ALA A 20 -4.93 5.21 -4.04
N ASP A 21 -3.65 5.52 -4.14
CA ASP A 21 -2.70 5.21 -3.08
C ASP A 21 -3.12 5.82 -1.75
N TYR A 22 -3.56 7.08 -1.77
CA TYR A 22 -3.95 7.72 -0.52
C TYR A 22 -5.13 7.01 0.13
N GLN A 23 -6.01 6.43 -0.67
CA GLN A 23 -7.16 5.70 -0.15
C GLN A 23 -6.70 4.44 0.57
N VAL A 24 -5.75 3.72 -0.02
CA VAL A 24 -5.19 2.53 0.61
C VAL A 24 -4.52 2.89 1.93
N ILE A 25 -3.75 3.97 1.93
CA ILE A 25 -3.06 4.43 3.13
C ILE A 25 -4.05 4.82 4.21
N LEU A 26 -5.08 5.59 3.86
CA LEU A 26 -6.09 6.01 4.83
C LEU A 26 -6.80 4.81 5.45
N ASN A 27 -7.14 3.83 4.63
CA ASN A 27 -7.79 2.63 5.13
C ASN A 27 -6.86 1.87 6.06
N SER A 28 -5.57 1.78 5.70
CA SER A 28 -4.58 1.10 6.52
C SER A 28 -4.46 1.75 7.89
N VAL A 29 -4.38 3.07 7.90
CA VAL A 29 -4.25 3.81 9.16
C VAL A 29 -5.49 3.59 10.01
N GLY A 30 -6.67 3.61 9.40
CA GLY A 30 -7.91 3.37 10.13
C GLY A 30 -7.91 2.01 10.81
N TRP A 31 -7.45 0.97 10.11
CA TRP A 31 -7.39 -0.37 10.68
C TRP A 31 -6.31 -0.48 11.75
N MET A 32 -5.20 0.26 11.58
CA MET A 32 -4.17 0.29 12.60
C MET A 32 -4.71 0.91 13.88
N GLU A 33 -5.47 1.99 13.76
CA GLU A 33 -6.05 2.64 14.93
C GLU A 33 -7.03 1.74 15.66
N LYS A 34 -7.67 0.84 14.92
CA LYS A 34 -8.58 -0.12 15.53
C LYS A 34 -7.85 -1.33 16.11
N GLY A 35 -6.54 -1.39 15.95
CA GLY A 35 -5.76 -2.48 16.48
C GLY A 35 -5.75 -3.73 15.61
N VAL A 36 -6.26 -3.64 14.39
CA VAL A 36 -6.27 -4.78 13.48
C VAL A 36 -4.94 -4.93 12.77
N LEU A 37 -4.28 -3.80 12.44
CA LEU A 37 -2.98 -3.82 11.79
C LEU A 37 -1.93 -3.22 12.70
N THR A 38 -0.69 -3.66 12.53
CA THR A 38 0.44 -3.10 13.27
C THR A 38 1.18 -2.11 12.39
N GLU A 39 2.07 -1.33 13.01
CA GLU A 39 2.90 -0.39 12.25
C GLU A 39 3.77 -1.11 11.24
N ALA A 40 4.26 -2.29 11.59
CA ALA A 40 5.07 -3.07 10.67
C ALA A 40 4.27 -3.47 9.43
N GLU A 41 3.01 -3.79 9.62
CA GLU A 41 2.15 -4.16 8.51
C GLU A 41 1.82 -2.95 7.64
N LEU A 42 1.65 -1.79 8.25
CA LEU A 42 1.49 -0.55 7.49
C LEU A 42 2.72 -0.29 6.64
N ALA A 43 3.90 -0.50 7.20
CA ALA A 43 5.13 -0.31 6.46
C ALA A 43 5.21 -1.23 5.25
N GLU A 44 4.74 -2.46 5.38
CA GLU A 44 4.73 -3.40 4.26
C GLU A 44 3.81 -2.92 3.16
N ILE A 45 2.64 -2.39 3.53
CA ILE A 45 1.70 -1.86 2.54
C ILE A 45 2.31 -0.67 1.82
N ASN A 46 2.94 0.22 2.57
CA ASN A 46 3.61 1.38 1.98
C ASN A 46 4.73 0.97 1.05
N GLU A 47 5.50 -0.06 1.44
CA GLU A 47 6.55 -0.58 0.59
C GLU A 47 6.01 -1.09 -0.72
N LYS A 48 4.87 -1.76 -0.68
CA LYS A 48 4.29 -2.29 -1.90
C LYS A 48 3.86 -1.16 -2.82
N ILE A 49 3.30 -0.09 -2.26
CA ILE A 49 2.92 1.08 -3.04
C ILE A 49 4.16 1.70 -3.69
N GLU A 50 5.21 1.88 -2.90
CA GLU A 50 6.44 2.48 -3.42
C GLU A 50 7.09 1.63 -4.48
N SER A 51 7.02 0.31 -4.34
CA SER A 51 7.65 -0.55 -5.31
C SER A 51 6.96 -0.46 -6.66
N GLN A 52 5.68 -0.16 -6.70
CA GLN A 52 5.00 0.07 -7.97
C GLN A 52 5.55 1.31 -8.66
N TYR A 53 5.77 2.37 -7.90
CA TYR A 53 6.32 3.60 -8.47
C TYR A 53 7.75 3.40 -8.95
N LEU A 54 8.53 2.67 -8.20
CA LEU A 54 9.90 2.40 -8.59
C LEU A 54 9.95 1.63 -9.90
N THR A 55 9.05 0.68 -10.07
CA THR A 55 8.98 -0.09 -11.29
C THR A 55 8.62 0.81 -12.47
N GLU A 56 7.68 1.69 -12.27
CA GLU A 56 7.28 2.61 -13.33
C GLU A 56 8.40 3.54 -13.71
N VAL A 57 9.12 4.04 -12.73
CA VAL A 57 10.23 4.95 -12.98
C VAL A 57 11.29 4.24 -13.79
N SER A 58 11.53 2.98 -13.52
CA SER A 58 12.50 2.22 -14.29
C SER A 58 12.11 2.14 -15.74
N GLU A 59 10.83 2.02 -16.01
CA GLU A 59 10.37 1.90 -17.38
C GLU A 59 10.30 3.25 -18.07
N ASN A 60 10.09 4.30 -17.31
CA ASN A 60 9.95 5.64 -17.88
C ASN A 60 10.97 6.56 -17.28
N PRO A 61 12.18 6.43 -17.67
CA PRO A 61 13.23 7.22 -17.08
C PRO A 61 13.07 8.68 -17.31
N VAL A 62 12.24 9.01 -18.12
CA VAL A 62 12.12 10.33 -18.42
C VAL A 62 11.46 11.17 -17.64
N PRO A 63 11.22 11.42 -17.50
CA PRO A 63 10.75 12.22 -17.11
C PRO A 63 10.67 13.28 -16.70
N MET A 64 10.54 13.10 -16.47
CA MET A 64 10.24 13.90 -16.06
C MET A 64 10.83 14.73 -15.63
N ALA A 65 11.29 14.41 -15.55
CA ALA A 65 11.93 15.14 -15.04
C ALA A 65 12.11 16.36 -15.52
N GLU A 66 11.95 16.35 -16.11
CA GLU A 66 12.16 17.27 -16.37
C GLU A 66 11.72 18.01 -16.57
N ALA A 67 11.50 17.70 -16.60
CA ALA A 67 11.15 18.37 -16.63
C ALA A 67 10.99 18.92 -16.42
#